data_8e0389e29f8522f6f9bb5052488f788c
#
_entry.id   8e0389e29f8522f6f9bb5052488f788c
#
_cell.length_a   1.000
_cell.length_b   1.000
_cell.length_c   1.000
_cell.angle_alpha   90.00
_cell.angle_beta   90.00
_cell.angle_gamma   90.00
#
_symmetry.space_group_name_H-M   'P 1'
#
loop_
_entity.id
_entity.type
_entity.pdbx_description
1 polymer ?
#
loop_
_entity_poly.entity_id
_entity_poly.type
_entity_poly.pdbx_seq_one_letter_code
_entity_poly.pdbx_strand_id
1 'polypeptide(L)'
;MNLEELYEIDPYSLKHKEKESVLLEGLSGLTKHHRDHCPDYAKIISLQGNREWKCTSDIPFIPVRMFKEYELLSTDRSEIVKTMTSSGTSGQAVSKIFLDRENTKNQTKTLASIITSYIGKKRLPLLLLDTEMVKKDRSMFSARGAGIIGFTTFGRDITYALDADMKLDLEKVKAFCEAHAGETILMFGYTYMIWQFIVLELEAAGIQIPFKEAILFHIGGWKKLKDQSVDTMEYNRRINGIFGGNVRVHNYYGMAEQLGSVFVECEYGHMHCSNYSDVHIRRPEDFSEAELGEKGLIELVSLLPTSYPGHALLTEDEGEILGEDDCPCGRCGKYFKIHGRIKGAELRGCSDTYEKR
;
A
#
# COMPACT_ATOMS: atom_id res chain seq x y z
N MET A 1 -19.47 8.35 -13.13
CA MET A 1 -18.37 9.26 -12.67
C MET A 1 -17.06 8.66 -13.12
N ASN A 2 -16.23 9.43 -13.83
CA ASN A 2 -14.94 8.96 -14.30
C ASN A 2 -13.80 9.28 -13.30
N LEU A 3 -12.59 8.79 -13.56
CA LEU A 3 -11.45 8.92 -12.64
C LEU A 3 -11.04 10.39 -12.42
N GLU A 4 -11.12 11.28 -13.42
CA GLU A 4 -10.79 12.70 -13.25
C GLU A 4 -11.81 13.40 -12.35
N GLU A 5 -13.10 13.07 -12.44
CA GLU A 5 -14.15 13.59 -11.54
C GLU A 5 -13.94 13.11 -10.09
N LEU A 6 -13.45 11.87 -9.90
CA LEU A 6 -13.13 11.35 -8.58
C LEU A 6 -11.98 12.10 -7.90
N TYR A 7 -11.06 12.71 -8.65
CA TYR A 7 -9.97 13.52 -8.06
C TYR A 7 -10.42 14.88 -7.52
N GLU A 8 -11.63 15.34 -7.89
CA GLU A 8 -12.15 16.63 -7.43
C GLU A 8 -12.90 16.53 -6.09
N ILE A 9 -13.14 15.32 -5.60
CA ILE A 9 -13.85 15.06 -4.34
C ILE A 9 -12.90 14.42 -3.31
N ASP A 10 -13.30 14.41 -2.03
CA ASP A 10 -12.55 13.70 -0.99
C ASP A 10 -12.48 12.20 -1.33
N PRO A 11 -11.29 11.56 -1.22
CA PRO A 11 -11.09 10.16 -1.62
C PRO A 11 -11.89 9.15 -0.80
N TYR A 12 -12.55 9.55 0.27
CA TYR A 12 -13.36 8.70 1.14
C TYR A 12 -14.79 9.25 1.32
N SER A 13 -15.32 9.98 0.33
CA SER A 13 -16.62 10.64 0.42
C SER A 13 -17.79 9.83 -0.13
N LEU A 14 -17.53 8.87 -1.04
CA LEU A 14 -18.60 8.09 -1.64
C LEU A 14 -19.07 6.98 -0.70
N LYS A 15 -20.39 6.97 -0.45
CA LYS A 15 -21.04 5.89 0.27
C LYS A 15 -21.26 4.67 -0.64
N HIS A 16 -21.47 3.50 -0.01
CA HIS A 16 -21.65 2.20 -0.65
C HIS A 16 -22.36 2.28 -2.02
N LYS A 17 -23.59 2.75 -2.04
CA LYS A 17 -24.43 2.72 -3.25
C LYS A 17 -23.86 3.52 -4.43
N GLU A 18 -23.29 4.69 -4.14
CA GLU A 18 -22.68 5.55 -5.16
C GLU A 18 -21.35 4.97 -5.62
N LYS A 19 -20.52 4.55 -4.66
CA LYS A 19 -19.22 3.94 -4.89
C LYS A 19 -19.35 2.66 -5.72
N GLU A 20 -20.26 1.78 -5.35
CA GLU A 20 -20.55 0.53 -6.05
C GLU A 20 -20.90 0.76 -7.52
N SER A 21 -21.76 1.74 -7.80
CA SER A 21 -22.15 2.09 -9.18
C SER A 21 -20.95 2.58 -10.01
N VAL A 22 -20.12 3.46 -9.43
CA VAL A 22 -18.93 4.02 -10.09
C VAL A 22 -17.87 2.93 -10.35
N LEU A 23 -17.61 2.10 -9.35
CA LEU A 23 -16.63 1.02 -9.46
C LEU A 23 -17.11 -0.05 -10.46
N LEU A 24 -18.38 -0.46 -10.42
CA LEU A 24 -18.91 -1.47 -11.34
C LEU A 24 -18.81 -1.00 -12.80
N GLU A 25 -19.15 0.24 -13.10
CA GLU A 25 -19.00 0.81 -14.45
C GLU A 25 -17.55 0.79 -14.90
N GLY A 26 -16.63 1.31 -14.08
CA GLY A 26 -15.22 1.41 -14.41
C GLY A 26 -14.53 0.04 -14.53
N LEU A 27 -14.77 -0.87 -13.57
CA LEU A 27 -14.20 -2.23 -13.57
C LEU A 27 -14.73 -3.05 -14.75
N SER A 28 -16.02 -2.91 -15.10
CA SER A 28 -16.60 -3.56 -16.28
C SER A 28 -15.94 -3.07 -17.57
N GLY A 29 -15.66 -1.77 -17.66
CA GLY A 29 -14.90 -1.18 -18.76
C GLY A 29 -13.48 -1.73 -18.86
N LEU A 30 -12.75 -1.76 -17.74
CA LEU A 30 -11.40 -2.30 -17.66
C LEU A 30 -11.36 -3.81 -18.00
N THR A 31 -12.31 -4.59 -17.51
CA THR A 31 -12.39 -6.03 -17.83
C THR A 31 -12.54 -6.26 -19.32
N LYS A 32 -13.42 -5.50 -20.00
CA LYS A 32 -13.60 -5.57 -21.46
C LYS A 32 -12.33 -5.14 -22.17
N HIS A 33 -11.74 -4.02 -21.78
CA HIS A 33 -10.48 -3.53 -22.34
C HIS A 33 -9.37 -4.58 -22.25
N HIS A 34 -9.12 -5.12 -21.08
CA HIS A 34 -8.06 -6.12 -20.87
C HIS A 34 -8.34 -7.43 -21.61
N ARG A 35 -9.59 -7.86 -21.69
CA ARG A 35 -9.97 -9.05 -22.47
C ARG A 35 -9.64 -8.86 -23.96
N ASP A 36 -9.89 -7.67 -24.49
CA ASP A 36 -9.71 -7.38 -25.92
C ASP A 36 -8.22 -7.13 -26.28
N HIS A 37 -7.37 -6.71 -25.30
CA HIS A 37 -5.98 -6.32 -25.55
C HIS A 37 -4.93 -7.23 -24.86
N CYS A 38 -5.31 -8.17 -24.00
CA CYS A 38 -4.40 -9.11 -23.35
C CYS A 38 -4.89 -10.56 -23.56
N PRO A 39 -4.37 -11.28 -24.58
CA PRO A 39 -4.85 -12.63 -24.91
C PRO A 39 -4.73 -13.63 -23.76
N ASP A 40 -3.68 -13.53 -22.92
CA ASP A 40 -3.50 -14.44 -21.79
C ASP A 40 -4.51 -14.14 -20.68
N TYR A 41 -4.81 -12.88 -20.40
CA TYR A 41 -5.90 -12.51 -19.50
C TYR A 41 -7.25 -13.03 -20.01
N ALA A 42 -7.55 -12.85 -21.31
CA ALA A 42 -8.79 -13.35 -21.93
C ALA A 42 -8.96 -14.86 -21.74
N LYS A 43 -7.88 -15.64 -21.89
CA LYS A 43 -7.91 -17.10 -21.65
C LYS A 43 -8.19 -17.40 -20.17
N ILE A 44 -7.52 -16.72 -19.24
CA ILE A 44 -7.67 -16.95 -17.80
C ILE A 44 -9.11 -16.70 -17.37
N ILE A 45 -9.67 -15.52 -17.73
CA ILE A 45 -11.05 -15.19 -17.29
C ILE A 45 -12.12 -16.01 -17.99
N SER A 46 -11.86 -16.56 -19.19
CA SER A 46 -12.83 -17.44 -19.87
C SER A 46 -13.19 -18.68 -19.06
N LEU A 47 -12.28 -19.12 -18.18
CA LEU A 47 -12.52 -20.23 -17.27
C LEU A 47 -13.53 -19.93 -16.14
N GLN A 48 -13.78 -18.64 -15.87
CA GLN A 48 -14.76 -18.22 -14.86
C GLN A 48 -16.19 -18.13 -15.39
N GLY A 49 -16.38 -18.40 -16.67
CA GLY A 49 -17.66 -18.41 -17.36
C GLY A 49 -18.15 -17.00 -17.74
N ASN A 50 -19.19 -16.96 -18.58
CA ASN A 50 -19.87 -15.72 -18.95
C ASN A 50 -20.97 -15.42 -17.94
N ARG A 51 -20.71 -14.48 -17.03
CA ARG A 51 -21.73 -13.97 -16.09
C ARG A 51 -22.03 -12.52 -16.43
N GLU A 52 -23.27 -12.11 -16.18
CA GLU A 52 -23.62 -10.70 -16.10
C GLU A 52 -23.06 -10.11 -14.81
N TRP A 53 -22.36 -9.00 -14.87
CA TRP A 53 -21.79 -8.33 -13.70
C TRP A 53 -22.82 -7.34 -13.14
N LYS A 54 -23.42 -7.67 -12.00
CA LYS A 54 -24.43 -6.87 -11.31
C LYS A 54 -23.88 -6.08 -10.13
N CYS A 55 -22.76 -6.51 -9.62
CA CYS A 55 -22.01 -5.87 -8.54
C CYS A 55 -20.50 -6.04 -8.76
N THR A 56 -19.71 -5.30 -8.01
CA THR A 56 -18.23 -5.32 -8.14
C THR A 56 -17.65 -6.70 -7.80
N SER A 57 -18.30 -7.47 -6.94
CA SER A 57 -17.89 -8.84 -6.63
C SER A 57 -18.15 -9.87 -7.75
N ASP A 58 -18.94 -9.51 -8.79
CA ASP A 58 -19.10 -10.35 -9.98
C ASP A 58 -17.98 -10.18 -11.01
N ILE A 59 -17.16 -9.16 -10.87
CA ILE A 59 -16.03 -8.88 -11.77
C ILE A 59 -15.04 -10.05 -11.73
N PRO A 60 -14.64 -10.60 -12.89
CA PRO A 60 -13.68 -11.68 -12.90
C PRO A 60 -12.31 -11.21 -12.41
N PHE A 61 -11.74 -11.95 -11.50
CA PHE A 61 -10.44 -11.66 -10.91
C PHE A 61 -9.37 -12.68 -11.33
N ILE A 62 -8.11 -12.31 -11.19
CA ILE A 62 -7.00 -13.24 -11.41
C ILE A 62 -6.13 -13.34 -10.13
N PRO A 63 -5.58 -14.53 -9.82
CA PRO A 63 -4.60 -14.67 -8.75
C PRO A 63 -3.36 -13.80 -9.01
N VAL A 64 -2.90 -13.09 -7.99
CA VAL A 64 -1.74 -12.18 -8.12
C VAL A 64 -0.48 -12.87 -8.65
N ARG A 65 -0.30 -14.18 -8.39
CA ARG A 65 0.85 -14.93 -8.88
C ARG A 65 0.89 -15.08 -10.41
N MET A 66 -0.22 -14.82 -11.12
CA MET A 66 -0.23 -14.84 -12.58
C MET A 66 0.76 -13.85 -13.20
N PHE A 67 1.05 -12.74 -12.54
CA PHE A 67 2.07 -11.76 -12.97
C PHE A 67 3.51 -12.27 -12.92
N LYS A 68 3.76 -13.44 -12.33
CA LYS A 68 5.07 -14.10 -12.35
C LYS A 68 5.20 -15.07 -13.51
N GLU A 69 4.09 -15.64 -13.91
CA GLU A 69 4.02 -16.71 -14.88
C GLU A 69 3.76 -16.16 -16.30
N TYR A 70 3.07 -15.00 -16.38
CA TYR A 70 2.68 -14.37 -17.63
C TYR A 70 3.15 -12.91 -17.70
N GLU A 71 3.48 -12.46 -18.89
CA GLU A 71 3.64 -11.04 -19.19
C GLU A 71 2.28 -10.42 -19.54
N LEU A 72 1.51 -10.05 -18.54
CA LEU A 72 0.18 -9.50 -18.70
C LEU A 72 0.27 -8.03 -19.10
N LEU A 73 0.00 -7.73 -20.36
CA LEU A 73 0.13 -6.42 -20.97
C LEU A 73 -1.10 -6.14 -21.83
N SER A 74 -1.71 -4.98 -21.66
CA SER A 74 -2.93 -4.55 -22.35
C SER A 74 -2.75 -3.28 -23.19
N THR A 75 -1.50 -2.92 -23.49
CA THR A 75 -1.12 -1.80 -24.36
C THR A 75 0.08 -2.20 -25.20
N ASP A 76 0.43 -1.41 -26.22
CA ASP A 76 1.63 -1.68 -27.02
C ASP A 76 2.91 -1.54 -26.18
N ARG A 77 3.90 -2.41 -26.44
CA ARG A 77 5.19 -2.36 -25.73
C ARG A 77 5.92 -1.02 -25.93
N SER A 78 5.71 -0.34 -27.04
CA SER A 78 6.28 0.97 -27.35
C SER A 78 5.73 2.09 -26.43
N GLU A 79 4.55 1.90 -25.85
CA GLU A 79 3.93 2.86 -24.93
C GLU A 79 4.41 2.70 -23.47
N ILE A 80 5.15 1.62 -23.17
CA ILE A 80 5.64 1.36 -21.83
C ILE A 80 6.77 2.32 -21.46
N VAL A 81 6.51 3.14 -20.46
CA VAL A 81 7.49 4.10 -19.93
C VAL A 81 8.23 3.57 -18.69
N LYS A 82 7.65 2.57 -18.01
CA LYS A 82 8.23 2.00 -16.78
C LYS A 82 7.80 0.55 -16.60
N THR A 83 8.74 -0.30 -16.20
CA THR A 83 8.44 -1.65 -15.71
C THR A 83 8.77 -1.72 -14.22
N MET A 84 7.78 -2.10 -13.42
CA MET A 84 7.96 -2.37 -11.99
C MET A 84 8.08 -3.87 -11.77
N THR A 85 8.87 -4.26 -10.79
CA THR A 85 8.98 -5.65 -10.37
C THR A 85 8.60 -5.80 -8.90
N SER A 86 7.92 -6.89 -8.57
CA SER A 86 7.74 -7.23 -7.15
C SER A 86 9.08 -7.61 -6.52
N SER A 87 9.17 -7.50 -5.18
CA SER A 87 10.35 -8.00 -4.46
C SER A 87 10.40 -9.53 -4.60
N GLY A 88 11.50 -10.05 -5.14
CA GLY A 88 11.80 -11.49 -5.19
C GLY A 88 13.08 -11.79 -4.43
N THR A 89 13.15 -12.92 -3.73
CA THR A 89 14.42 -13.49 -3.27
C THR A 89 15.20 -14.03 -4.47
N SER A 90 16.52 -14.01 -4.39
CA SER A 90 17.41 -14.49 -5.48
C SER A 90 16.99 -15.89 -5.96
N GLY A 91 16.67 -16.00 -7.26
CA GLY A 91 16.28 -17.26 -7.91
C GLY A 91 14.77 -17.50 -8.07
N GLN A 92 13.90 -16.61 -7.60
CA GLN A 92 12.45 -16.72 -7.81
C GLN A 92 11.95 -15.80 -8.92
N ALA A 93 10.91 -16.24 -9.66
CA ALA A 93 10.23 -15.40 -10.62
C ALA A 93 9.57 -14.20 -9.92
N VAL A 94 9.80 -13.00 -10.45
CA VAL A 94 9.20 -11.75 -9.95
C VAL A 94 8.02 -11.35 -10.84
N SER A 95 7.01 -10.74 -10.25
CA SER A 95 5.95 -10.11 -11.03
C SER A 95 6.53 -8.96 -11.83
N LYS A 96 6.10 -8.81 -13.08
CA LYS A 96 6.45 -7.69 -13.96
C LYS A 96 5.20 -6.90 -14.27
N ILE A 97 5.21 -5.62 -13.94
CA ILE A 97 4.09 -4.69 -14.12
C ILE A 97 4.52 -3.62 -15.12
N PHE A 98 3.82 -3.56 -16.22
CA PHE A 98 4.12 -2.67 -17.34
C PHE A 98 3.25 -1.43 -17.28
N LEU A 99 3.86 -0.27 -17.15
CA LEU A 99 3.18 1.01 -16.94
C LEU A 99 3.39 1.91 -18.16
N ASP A 100 2.29 2.34 -18.76
CA ASP A 100 2.28 3.45 -19.69
C ASP A 100 2.26 4.80 -18.97
N ARG A 101 2.23 5.89 -19.73
CA ARG A 101 2.24 7.25 -19.18
C ARG A 101 0.95 7.56 -18.42
N GLU A 102 -0.20 7.12 -18.92
CA GLU A 102 -1.50 7.40 -18.30
C GLU A 102 -1.62 6.67 -16.97
N ASN A 103 -1.31 5.39 -16.94
CA ASN A 103 -1.35 4.60 -15.71
C ASN A 103 -0.39 5.18 -14.65
N THR A 104 0.83 5.57 -15.05
CA THR A 104 1.80 6.22 -14.14
C THR A 104 1.26 7.54 -13.57
N LYS A 105 0.62 8.38 -14.40
CA LYS A 105 -0.03 9.62 -13.97
C LYS A 105 -1.14 9.35 -12.97
N ASN A 106 -2.04 8.42 -13.28
CA ASN A 106 -3.19 8.09 -12.44
C ASN A 106 -2.76 7.51 -11.08
N GLN A 107 -1.78 6.60 -11.06
CA GLN A 107 -1.19 6.09 -9.82
C GLN A 107 -0.65 7.20 -8.92
N THR A 108 0.07 8.16 -9.50
CA THR A 108 0.64 9.29 -8.75
C THR A 108 -0.45 10.20 -8.19
N LYS A 109 -1.45 10.55 -9.00
CA LYS A 109 -2.58 11.39 -8.57
C LYS A 109 -3.38 10.72 -7.45
N THR A 110 -3.70 9.44 -7.60
CA THR A 110 -4.47 8.69 -6.60
C THR A 110 -3.71 8.58 -5.27
N LEU A 111 -2.43 8.22 -5.31
CA LEU A 111 -1.61 8.20 -4.11
C LEU A 111 -1.57 9.57 -3.43
N ALA A 112 -1.40 10.64 -4.22
CA ALA A 112 -1.40 12.00 -3.69
C ALA A 112 -2.75 12.36 -3.05
N SER A 113 -3.87 12.06 -3.69
CA SER A 113 -5.20 12.29 -3.15
C SER A 113 -5.40 11.58 -1.81
N ILE A 114 -5.07 10.29 -1.75
CA ILE A 114 -5.20 9.48 -0.53
C ILE A 114 -4.30 10.03 0.59
N ILE A 115 -3.01 10.21 0.36
CA ILE A 115 -2.08 10.65 1.42
C ILE A 115 -2.40 12.06 1.89
N THR A 116 -2.72 12.99 0.99
CA THR A 116 -3.05 14.38 1.39
C THR A 116 -4.34 14.49 2.20
N SER A 117 -5.25 13.52 2.12
CA SER A 117 -6.42 13.48 3.00
C SER A 117 -6.07 13.22 4.49
N TYR A 118 -4.89 12.67 4.76
CA TYR A 118 -4.37 12.44 6.12
C TYR A 118 -3.45 13.57 6.61
N ILE A 119 -2.62 14.13 5.71
CA ILE A 119 -1.58 15.10 6.08
C ILE A 119 -1.92 16.54 5.73
N GLY A 120 -3.00 16.77 4.96
CA GLY A 120 -3.30 18.08 4.35
C GLY A 120 -2.50 18.33 3.08
N LYS A 121 -2.76 19.48 2.44
CA LYS A 121 -2.19 19.83 1.12
C LYS A 121 -0.78 20.42 1.17
N LYS A 122 -0.27 20.77 2.36
CA LYS A 122 1.06 21.37 2.51
C LYS A 122 2.13 20.29 2.65
N ARG A 123 3.28 20.48 2.00
CA ARG A 123 4.45 19.64 2.22
C ARG A 123 4.98 19.85 3.64
N LEU A 124 5.20 18.78 4.36
CA LEU A 124 5.68 18.77 5.75
C LEU A 124 7.19 18.48 5.80
N PRO A 125 7.92 18.92 6.83
CA PRO A 125 9.27 18.40 7.10
C PRO A 125 9.22 16.89 7.17
N LEU A 126 10.11 16.20 6.43
CA LEU A 126 10.03 14.75 6.27
C LEU A 126 11.24 14.04 6.88
N LEU A 127 10.98 13.21 7.89
CA LEU A 127 11.95 12.27 8.45
C LEU A 127 11.71 10.86 7.88
N LEU A 128 12.59 10.42 7.00
CA LEU A 128 12.58 9.06 6.47
C LEU A 128 13.31 8.14 7.45
N LEU A 129 12.59 7.15 7.99
CA LEU A 129 13.11 6.16 8.95
C LEU A 129 13.86 5.04 8.19
N ASP A 130 14.80 5.45 7.37
CA ASP A 130 15.59 4.63 6.46
C ASP A 130 16.95 5.30 6.18
N THR A 131 17.78 4.65 5.32
CA THR A 131 19.07 5.20 4.86
C THR A 131 18.94 5.86 3.48
N GLU A 132 19.77 6.89 3.23
CA GLU A 132 19.85 7.52 1.90
C GLU A 132 20.41 6.57 0.81
N MET A 133 21.10 5.48 1.21
CA MET A 133 21.66 4.51 0.28
C MET A 133 20.62 3.87 -0.64
N VAL A 134 19.34 3.82 -0.23
CA VAL A 134 18.24 3.33 -1.09
C VAL A 134 18.09 4.08 -2.41
N LYS A 135 18.60 5.32 -2.51
CA LYS A 135 18.62 6.10 -3.76
C LYS A 135 19.86 5.82 -4.61
N LYS A 136 20.97 5.50 -3.99
CA LYS A 136 22.31 5.41 -4.62
C LYS A 136 22.60 4.01 -5.16
N ASP A 137 22.11 3.00 -4.49
CA ASP A 137 22.34 1.61 -4.87
C ASP A 137 21.17 1.06 -5.70
N ARG A 138 21.44 0.84 -7.00
CA ARG A 138 20.45 0.25 -7.93
C ARG A 138 20.02 -1.16 -7.52
N SER A 139 20.85 -1.91 -6.79
CA SER A 139 20.49 -3.23 -6.25
C SER A 139 19.45 -3.11 -5.12
N MET A 140 19.43 -1.98 -4.43
CA MET A 140 18.44 -1.64 -3.40
C MET A 140 17.19 -0.92 -3.98
N PHE A 141 17.18 -0.61 -5.29
CA PHE A 141 16.06 0.04 -5.97
C PHE A 141 14.94 -0.97 -6.27
N SER A 142 14.43 -1.53 -5.19
CA SER A 142 13.28 -2.42 -5.15
C SER A 142 12.01 -1.61 -4.84
N ALA A 143 10.91 -2.29 -4.57
CA ALA A 143 9.69 -1.69 -4.04
C ALA A 143 9.94 -0.79 -2.81
N ARG A 144 11.00 -1.07 -2.00
CA ARG A 144 11.44 -0.21 -0.88
C ARG A 144 11.89 1.15 -1.38
N GLY A 145 12.81 1.21 -2.33
CA GLY A 145 13.29 2.47 -2.88
C GLY A 145 12.18 3.27 -3.56
N ALA A 146 11.28 2.59 -4.29
CA ALA A 146 10.12 3.24 -4.91
C ALA A 146 9.17 3.85 -3.88
N GLY A 147 8.89 3.16 -2.77
CA GLY A 147 8.09 3.68 -1.66
C GLY A 147 8.72 4.91 -1.00
N ILE A 148 10.02 4.85 -0.65
CA ILE A 148 10.76 5.97 -0.09
C ILE A 148 10.72 7.19 -1.02
N ILE A 149 11.03 7.02 -2.31
CA ILE A 149 11.02 8.10 -3.30
C ILE A 149 9.60 8.66 -3.47
N GLY A 150 8.58 7.80 -3.51
CA GLY A 150 7.18 8.23 -3.61
C GLY A 150 6.80 9.17 -2.47
N PHE A 151 7.20 8.86 -1.24
CA PHE A 151 6.91 9.70 -0.08
C PHE A 151 7.66 11.03 -0.06
N THR A 152 8.80 11.16 -0.76
CA THR A 152 9.51 12.46 -0.86
C THR A 152 8.66 13.55 -1.52
N THR A 153 7.65 13.19 -2.31
CA THR A 153 6.73 14.15 -2.93
C THR A 153 5.88 14.91 -1.92
N PHE A 154 5.62 14.34 -0.75
CA PHE A 154 4.85 14.94 0.35
C PHE A 154 5.71 15.71 1.33
N GLY A 155 7.03 15.57 1.23
CA GLY A 155 8.00 16.13 2.15
C GLY A 155 8.74 17.36 1.64
N ARG A 156 9.26 18.14 2.57
CA ARG A 156 10.32 19.12 2.41
C ARG A 156 11.39 18.88 3.47
N ASP A 157 12.57 19.49 3.32
CA ASP A 157 13.69 19.36 4.28
C ASP A 157 13.95 17.89 4.67
N ILE A 158 14.07 17.04 3.65
CA ILE A 158 14.09 15.60 3.76
C ILE A 158 15.33 15.12 4.51
N THR A 159 15.15 14.45 5.62
CA THR A 159 16.21 13.86 6.44
C THR A 159 16.05 12.35 6.54
N TYR A 160 17.17 11.61 6.43
CA TYR A 160 17.22 10.16 6.63
C TYR A 160 17.76 9.86 8.02
N ALA A 161 17.02 9.04 8.77
CA ALA A 161 17.36 8.73 10.17
C ALA A 161 18.51 7.73 10.33
N LEU A 162 18.77 6.91 9.29
CA LEU A 162 19.83 5.89 9.35
C LEU A 162 21.02 6.30 8.46
N ASP A 163 22.22 5.95 8.89
CA ASP A 163 23.45 6.08 8.11
C ASP A 163 23.59 4.97 7.05
N ALA A 164 24.75 4.92 6.38
CA ALA A 164 25.03 3.92 5.35
C ALA A 164 25.14 2.48 5.90
N ASP A 165 25.45 2.33 7.17
CA ASP A 165 25.59 1.05 7.87
C ASP A 165 24.29 0.62 8.57
N MET A 166 23.17 1.31 8.28
CA MET A 166 21.85 1.08 8.90
C MET A 166 21.79 1.36 10.41
N LYS A 167 22.67 2.19 10.93
CA LYS A 167 22.66 2.64 12.32
C LYS A 167 21.92 3.94 12.44
N LEU A 168 21.23 4.16 13.56
CA LEU A 168 20.54 5.42 13.85
C LEU A 168 21.55 6.56 13.98
N ASP A 169 21.43 7.57 13.12
CA ASP A 169 22.17 8.84 13.19
C ASP A 169 21.43 9.80 14.15
N LEU A 170 21.64 9.58 15.44
CA LEU A 170 20.93 10.30 16.50
C LEU A 170 21.17 11.80 16.44
N GLU A 171 22.39 12.25 16.13
CA GLU A 171 22.71 13.68 16.05
C GLU A 171 21.99 14.36 14.91
N LYS A 172 21.91 13.71 13.76
CA LYS A 172 21.17 14.21 12.60
C LYS A 172 19.67 14.26 12.87
N VAL A 173 19.11 13.25 13.55
CA VAL A 173 17.69 13.23 13.92
C VAL A 173 17.38 14.33 14.93
N LYS A 174 18.22 14.54 15.95
CA LYS A 174 18.06 15.65 16.91
C LYS A 174 18.12 17.01 16.23
N ALA A 175 19.11 17.24 15.37
CA ALA A 175 19.23 18.50 14.61
C ALA A 175 17.99 18.78 13.75
N PHE A 176 17.42 17.73 13.11
CA PHE A 176 16.17 17.84 12.38
C PHE A 176 15.00 18.24 13.30
N CYS A 177 14.90 17.62 14.49
CA CYS A 177 13.86 17.93 15.46
C CYS A 177 13.96 19.37 15.97
N GLU A 178 15.18 19.86 16.25
CA GLU A 178 15.42 21.22 16.69
C GLU A 178 15.04 22.25 15.61
N ALA A 179 15.43 21.97 14.36
CA ALA A 179 15.11 22.82 13.22
C ALA A 179 13.60 22.96 12.97
N HIS A 180 12.82 21.94 13.34
CA HIS A 180 11.38 21.87 13.09
C HIS A 180 10.53 21.77 14.37
N ALA A 181 11.04 22.24 15.50
CA ALA A 181 10.45 22.07 16.84
C ALA A 181 9.01 22.59 17.01
N GLY A 182 8.53 23.44 16.15
CA GLY A 182 7.15 23.98 16.21
C GLY A 182 6.20 23.42 15.17
N GLU A 183 6.67 22.52 14.32
CA GLU A 183 5.96 22.05 13.13
C GLU A 183 5.41 20.64 13.29
N THR A 184 4.43 20.29 12.45
CA THR A 184 3.98 18.90 12.29
C THR A 184 4.99 18.17 11.39
N ILE A 185 5.52 17.05 11.85
CA ILE A 185 6.52 16.24 11.15
C ILE A 185 5.83 15.09 10.41
N LEU A 186 6.21 14.87 9.15
CA LEU A 186 5.86 13.67 8.43
C LEU A 186 6.98 12.63 8.59
N MET A 187 6.63 11.41 8.94
CA MET A 187 7.56 10.28 9.01
C MET A 187 7.11 9.17 8.07
N PHE A 188 8.07 8.49 7.46
CA PHE A 188 7.80 7.31 6.65
C PHE A 188 8.88 6.24 6.80
N GLY A 189 8.46 4.96 6.81
CA GLY A 189 9.40 3.83 6.84
C GLY A 189 8.70 2.47 6.75
N TYR A 190 9.50 1.41 6.88
CA TYR A 190 9.00 0.04 6.85
C TYR A 190 8.87 -0.52 8.26
N THR A 191 7.74 -1.17 8.57
CA THR A 191 7.36 -1.63 9.90
C THR A 191 8.49 -2.30 10.67
N TYR A 192 9.10 -3.35 10.10
CA TYR A 192 10.16 -4.08 10.80
C TYR A 192 11.46 -3.27 10.95
N MET A 193 11.74 -2.34 9.99
CA MET A 193 12.93 -1.48 10.04
C MET A 193 12.80 -0.42 11.12
N ILE A 194 11.64 0.22 11.20
CA ILE A 194 11.32 1.17 12.27
C ILE A 194 11.47 0.45 13.62
N TRP A 195 10.92 -0.75 13.73
CA TRP A 195 11.02 -1.52 14.96
C TRP A 195 12.45 -1.82 15.33
N GLN A 196 13.23 -2.44 14.44
CA GLN A 196 14.57 -2.92 14.70
C GLN A 196 15.60 -1.79 14.88
N PHE A 197 15.57 -0.79 14.02
CA PHE A 197 16.65 0.21 13.92
C PHE A 197 16.32 1.54 14.61
N ILE A 198 15.05 1.76 15.00
CA ILE A 198 14.63 2.99 15.67
C ILE A 198 14.08 2.65 17.06
N VAL A 199 13.03 1.84 17.14
CA VAL A 199 12.33 1.58 18.41
C VAL A 199 13.24 0.89 19.40
N LEU A 200 13.79 -0.27 19.06
CA LEU A 200 14.63 -1.04 19.97
C LEU A 200 15.92 -0.30 20.34
N GLU A 201 16.55 0.41 19.42
CA GLU A 201 17.78 1.17 19.66
C GLU A 201 17.53 2.34 20.62
N LEU A 202 16.48 3.13 20.42
CA LEU A 202 16.17 4.26 21.28
C LEU A 202 15.72 3.84 22.68
N GLU A 203 14.93 2.76 22.77
CA GLU A 203 14.53 2.20 24.07
C GLU A 203 15.73 1.65 24.86
N ALA A 204 16.63 0.89 24.19
CA ALA A 204 17.82 0.37 24.82
C ALA A 204 18.76 1.48 25.32
N ALA A 205 18.80 2.61 24.62
CA ALA A 205 19.56 3.79 25.00
C ALA A 205 18.84 4.67 26.04
N GLY A 206 17.56 4.44 26.34
CA GLY A 206 16.73 5.28 27.20
C GLY A 206 16.52 6.69 26.64
N ILE A 207 16.51 6.83 25.30
CA ILE A 207 16.41 8.12 24.62
C ILE A 207 15.00 8.33 24.08
N GLN A 208 14.47 9.54 24.31
CA GLN A 208 13.24 10.03 23.70
C GLN A 208 13.55 11.21 22.78
N ILE A 209 12.80 11.34 21.69
CA ILE A 209 12.93 12.41 20.70
C ILE A 209 11.53 13.01 20.48
N PRO A 210 11.07 13.89 21.40
CA PRO A 210 9.69 14.36 21.38
C PRO A 210 9.45 15.33 20.22
N PHE A 211 8.38 15.09 19.45
CA PHE A 211 7.80 16.02 18.51
C PHE A 211 6.61 16.74 19.10
N LYS A 212 6.34 17.97 18.63
CA LYS A 212 5.09 18.66 18.96
C LYS A 212 3.89 17.90 18.41
N GLU A 213 3.98 17.47 17.16
CA GLU A 213 3.03 16.63 16.45
C GLU A 213 3.76 15.88 15.33
N ALA A 214 3.43 14.63 15.13
CA ALA A 214 3.96 13.87 14.00
C ALA A 214 2.91 12.95 13.37
N ILE A 215 3.10 12.64 12.10
CA ILE A 215 2.30 11.69 11.35
C ILE A 215 3.25 10.65 10.78
N LEU A 216 3.12 9.42 11.21
CA LEU A 216 3.92 8.30 10.73
C LEU A 216 3.10 7.41 9.80
N PHE A 217 3.55 7.27 8.56
CA PHE A 217 3.10 6.20 7.69
C PHE A 217 4.13 5.07 7.70
N HIS A 218 3.65 3.84 7.90
CA HIS A 218 4.51 2.67 7.76
C HIS A 218 3.86 1.59 6.92
N ILE A 219 4.68 0.78 6.25
CA ILE A 219 4.22 -0.27 5.36
C ILE A 219 5.02 -1.56 5.58
N GLY A 220 4.42 -2.67 5.19
CA GLY A 220 5.02 -4.00 5.21
C GLY A 220 4.87 -4.71 6.54
N GLY A 221 5.15 -6.00 6.51
CA GLY A 221 5.00 -6.88 7.68
C GLY A 221 6.29 -7.02 8.49
N TRP A 222 6.21 -7.89 9.50
CA TRP A 222 7.28 -8.18 10.45
C TRP A 222 8.41 -9.07 9.89
N LYS A 223 8.19 -9.75 8.76
CA LYS A 223 9.19 -10.59 8.07
C LYS A 223 9.92 -11.58 8.99
N LYS A 224 11.26 -11.46 9.04
CA LYS A 224 12.14 -12.28 9.91
C LYS A 224 11.93 -11.97 11.40
N LEU A 225 11.28 -10.84 11.74
CA LEU A 225 10.91 -10.47 13.11
C LEU A 225 9.51 -10.92 13.51
N LYS A 226 8.91 -11.92 12.83
CA LYS A 226 7.57 -12.41 13.12
C LYS A 226 7.41 -12.84 14.59
N ASP A 227 8.45 -13.44 15.16
CA ASP A 227 8.45 -13.86 16.57
C ASP A 227 8.52 -12.68 17.56
N GLN A 228 8.88 -11.49 17.08
CA GLN A 228 8.91 -10.24 17.84
C GLN A 228 7.74 -9.33 17.48
N SER A 229 6.82 -9.81 16.64
CA SER A 229 5.68 -9.02 16.21
C SER A 229 4.78 -8.68 17.39
N VAL A 230 4.38 -7.43 17.43
CA VAL A 230 3.40 -6.92 18.37
C VAL A 230 2.14 -6.50 17.63
N ASP A 231 1.03 -6.38 18.33
CA ASP A 231 -0.18 -5.83 17.75
C ASP A 231 -0.06 -4.32 17.48
N THR A 232 -1.01 -3.78 16.74
CA THR A 232 -1.03 -2.35 16.36
C THR A 232 -1.05 -1.44 17.58
N MET A 233 -1.76 -1.80 18.66
CA MET A 233 -1.85 -0.97 19.86
C MET A 233 -0.50 -0.86 20.56
N GLU A 234 0.21 -1.98 20.71
CA GLU A 234 1.54 -2.00 21.33
C GLU A 234 2.57 -1.31 20.44
N TYR A 235 2.51 -1.49 19.11
CA TYR A 235 3.36 -0.77 18.17
C TYR A 235 3.18 0.74 18.31
N ASN A 236 1.92 1.22 18.27
CA ASN A 236 1.60 2.63 18.40
C ASN A 236 2.00 3.20 19.77
N ARG A 237 1.81 2.43 20.86
CA ARG A 237 2.22 2.80 22.19
C ARG A 237 3.72 3.04 22.28
N ARG A 238 4.54 2.14 21.71
CA ARG A 238 6.00 2.26 21.76
C ARG A 238 6.51 3.41 20.87
N ILE A 239 5.96 3.59 19.66
CA ILE A 239 6.24 4.76 18.82
C ILE A 239 5.95 6.05 19.58
N ASN A 240 4.78 6.17 20.22
CA ASN A 240 4.41 7.34 20.99
C ASN A 240 5.29 7.54 22.23
N GLY A 241 5.74 6.47 22.87
CA GLY A 241 6.67 6.51 24.00
C GLY A 241 8.03 7.13 23.62
N ILE A 242 8.49 6.89 22.41
CA ILE A 242 9.76 7.43 21.89
C ILE A 242 9.61 8.88 21.41
N PHE A 243 8.55 9.17 20.67
CA PHE A 243 8.38 10.45 19.98
C PHE A 243 7.47 11.46 20.70
N GLY A 244 7.22 11.27 22.01
CA GLY A 244 6.59 12.28 22.86
C GLY A 244 5.07 12.26 22.92
N GLY A 245 4.41 11.17 22.47
CA GLY A 245 2.98 10.94 22.70
C GLY A 245 2.02 11.58 21.70
N ASN A 246 2.49 12.34 20.72
CA ASN A 246 1.68 13.04 19.73
C ASN A 246 1.92 12.55 18.30
N VAL A 247 2.09 11.25 18.12
CA VAL A 247 2.27 10.63 16.79
C VAL A 247 0.99 9.95 16.37
N ARG A 248 0.42 10.42 15.27
CA ARG A 248 -0.63 9.69 14.54
C ARG A 248 0.05 8.63 13.66
N VAL A 249 -0.16 7.37 13.98
CA VAL A 249 0.46 6.24 13.28
C VAL A 249 -0.55 5.64 12.31
N HIS A 250 -0.16 5.52 11.05
CA HIS A 250 -0.97 4.95 9.98
C HIS A 250 -0.19 3.83 9.31
N ASN A 251 -0.65 2.61 9.46
CA ASN A 251 -0.21 1.51 8.61
C ASN A 251 -0.87 1.68 7.24
N TYR A 252 -0.17 1.37 6.15
CA TYR A 252 -0.82 1.28 4.87
C TYR A 252 -0.50 -0.02 4.15
N TYR A 253 -1.48 -0.51 3.41
CA TYR A 253 -1.41 -1.72 2.64
C TYR A 253 -1.49 -1.40 1.15
N GLY A 254 -0.65 -2.07 0.37
CA GLY A 254 -0.60 -1.94 -1.08
C GLY A 254 0.33 -2.97 -1.69
N MET A 255 0.21 -3.16 -2.99
CA MET A 255 1.00 -4.14 -3.72
C MET A 255 1.55 -3.56 -5.03
N ALA A 256 2.63 -4.18 -5.53
CA ALA A 256 3.25 -3.77 -6.78
C ALA A 256 2.30 -3.95 -7.98
N GLU A 257 1.42 -4.93 -7.90
CA GLU A 257 0.46 -5.29 -8.93
C GLU A 257 -0.76 -4.35 -8.99
N GLN A 258 -0.95 -3.46 -7.99
CA GLN A 258 -1.96 -2.38 -7.99
C GLN A 258 -1.39 -1.08 -7.44
N LEU A 259 -0.29 -0.61 -8.00
CA LEU A 259 0.36 0.63 -7.58
C LEU A 259 -0.60 1.82 -7.61
N GLY A 260 -0.49 2.68 -6.60
CA GLY A 260 -1.34 3.86 -6.44
C GLY A 260 -2.62 3.61 -5.65
N SER A 261 -3.20 2.42 -5.72
CA SER A 261 -4.29 2.01 -4.84
C SER A 261 -3.70 1.54 -3.51
N VAL A 262 -3.79 2.38 -2.50
CA VAL A 262 -3.32 2.08 -1.15
C VAL A 262 -4.49 2.15 -0.17
N PHE A 263 -4.48 1.25 0.79
CA PHE A 263 -5.47 1.18 1.86
C PHE A 263 -4.78 1.65 3.14
N VAL A 264 -5.29 2.72 3.73
CA VAL A 264 -4.64 3.37 4.86
C VAL A 264 -5.44 3.14 6.13
N GLU A 265 -4.75 2.71 7.18
CA GLU A 265 -5.32 2.51 8.50
C GLU A 265 -5.67 3.86 9.14
N CYS A 266 -6.91 4.00 9.59
CA CYS A 266 -7.35 5.19 10.32
C CYS A 266 -6.95 5.13 11.80
N GLU A 267 -7.29 6.17 12.55
CA GLU A 267 -7.04 6.29 13.99
C GLU A 267 -7.75 5.23 14.87
N TYR A 268 -8.70 4.51 14.29
CA TYR A 268 -9.41 3.38 14.95
C TYR A 268 -8.84 2.00 14.57
N GLY A 269 -7.73 1.97 13.81
CA GLY A 269 -7.09 0.71 13.40
C GLY A 269 -7.78 0.00 12.23
N HIS A 270 -8.56 0.72 11.43
CA HIS A 270 -9.30 0.17 10.30
C HIS A 270 -8.67 0.58 8.96
N MET A 271 -8.37 -0.39 8.10
CA MET A 271 -7.91 -0.15 6.72
C MET A 271 -9.08 0.31 5.86
N HIS A 272 -9.01 1.50 5.29
CA HIS A 272 -10.08 2.09 4.47
C HIS A 272 -9.88 1.92 2.97
N CYS A 273 -10.99 1.63 2.28
CA CYS A 273 -11.07 1.61 0.82
C CYS A 273 -11.44 3.00 0.31
N SER A 274 -10.60 3.57 -0.54
CA SER A 274 -10.87 4.88 -1.16
C SER A 274 -11.91 4.78 -2.28
N ASN A 275 -12.34 5.93 -2.83
CA ASN A 275 -13.27 5.96 -3.97
C ASN A 275 -12.71 5.29 -5.24
N TYR A 276 -11.39 5.04 -5.31
CA TYR A 276 -10.69 4.47 -6.48
C TYR A 276 -10.55 2.97 -6.45
N SER A 277 -10.83 2.34 -5.31
CA SER A 277 -10.58 0.93 -5.06
C SER A 277 -11.51 0.35 -4.00
N ASP A 278 -11.69 -0.96 -4.02
CA ASP A 278 -12.46 -1.65 -3.00
C ASP A 278 -11.85 -3.02 -2.65
N VAL A 279 -12.46 -3.70 -1.68
CA VAL A 279 -12.07 -5.02 -1.20
C VAL A 279 -13.26 -5.96 -1.19
N HIS A 280 -13.00 -7.21 -1.58
CA HIS A 280 -13.89 -8.35 -1.36
C HIS A 280 -13.14 -9.41 -0.57
N ILE A 281 -13.84 -10.15 0.26
CA ILE A 281 -13.28 -11.30 0.96
C ILE A 281 -13.87 -12.56 0.33
N ARG A 282 -12.99 -13.48 -0.09
CA ARG A 282 -13.38 -14.70 -0.79
C ARG A 282 -13.19 -15.93 0.11
N ARG A 283 -14.21 -16.78 0.20
CA ARG A 283 -14.06 -18.10 0.85
C ARG A 283 -13.04 -18.93 0.07
N PRO A 284 -12.08 -19.57 0.73
CA PRO A 284 -11.05 -20.35 0.03
C PRO A 284 -11.60 -21.58 -0.71
N GLU A 285 -12.77 -22.09 -0.32
CA GLU A 285 -13.36 -23.34 -0.81
C GLU A 285 -13.92 -23.21 -2.22
N ASP A 286 -14.59 -22.09 -2.51
CA ASP A 286 -15.34 -21.89 -3.76
C ASP A 286 -15.22 -20.48 -4.35
N PHE A 287 -14.45 -19.61 -3.70
CA PHE A 287 -14.28 -18.20 -4.04
C PHE A 287 -15.58 -17.38 -4.01
N SER A 288 -16.63 -17.86 -3.36
CA SER A 288 -17.79 -17.05 -3.08
C SER A 288 -17.46 -15.90 -2.12
N GLU A 289 -18.26 -14.83 -2.16
CA GLU A 289 -18.06 -13.68 -1.26
C GLU A 289 -18.41 -14.07 0.18
N ALA A 290 -17.51 -13.71 1.10
CA ALA A 290 -17.67 -13.96 2.54
C ALA A 290 -18.64 -12.95 3.16
N GLU A 291 -19.26 -13.34 4.27
CA GLU A 291 -20.11 -12.47 5.08
C GLU A 291 -19.30 -11.42 5.84
N LEU A 292 -19.96 -10.36 6.32
CA LEU A 292 -19.34 -9.36 7.19
C LEU A 292 -18.73 -10.02 8.44
N GLY A 293 -17.45 -9.76 8.71
CA GLY A 293 -16.72 -10.37 9.82
C GLY A 293 -16.24 -11.82 9.58
N GLU A 294 -16.54 -12.40 8.42
CA GLU A 294 -16.01 -13.70 8.02
C GLU A 294 -14.61 -13.54 7.41
N LYS A 295 -13.69 -14.42 7.80
CA LYS A 295 -12.33 -14.44 7.29
C LYS A 295 -12.24 -15.17 5.96
N GLY A 296 -11.39 -14.65 5.07
CA GLY A 296 -11.11 -15.30 3.80
C GLY A 296 -9.95 -14.61 3.07
N LEU A 297 -9.81 -14.97 1.80
CA LEU A 297 -8.79 -14.39 0.93
C LEU A 297 -9.17 -12.97 0.51
N ILE A 298 -8.23 -12.06 0.60
CA ILE A 298 -8.43 -10.67 0.15
C ILE A 298 -8.38 -10.61 -1.37
N GLU A 299 -9.46 -10.15 -1.98
CA GLU A 299 -9.49 -9.67 -3.36
C GLU A 299 -9.52 -8.16 -3.36
N LEU A 300 -8.67 -7.54 -4.19
CA LEU A 300 -8.60 -6.09 -4.36
C LEU A 300 -9.07 -5.71 -5.74
N VAL A 301 -9.91 -4.67 -5.82
CA VAL A 301 -10.32 -4.06 -7.08
C VAL A 301 -9.89 -2.60 -7.16
N SER A 302 -9.52 -2.14 -8.36
CA SER A 302 -8.99 -0.79 -8.59
C SER A 302 -9.32 -0.27 -9.97
N LEU A 303 -9.64 1.01 -10.07
CA LEU A 303 -9.87 1.72 -11.34
C LEU A 303 -8.58 2.13 -12.06
N LEU A 304 -7.40 1.93 -11.46
CA LEU A 304 -6.16 2.50 -11.97
C LEU A 304 -5.47 1.68 -13.07
N PRO A 305 -5.41 0.34 -13.02
CA PRO A 305 -4.69 -0.46 -13.99
C PRO A 305 -5.33 -0.42 -15.38
N THR A 306 -4.75 0.35 -16.30
CA THR A 306 -5.20 0.47 -17.70
C THR A 306 -4.27 -0.24 -18.68
N SER A 307 -2.97 -0.22 -18.42
CA SER A 307 -1.95 -0.83 -19.28
C SER A 307 -1.70 -2.32 -19.03
N TYR A 308 -2.28 -2.88 -17.96
CA TYR A 308 -2.16 -4.30 -17.58
C TYR A 308 -3.39 -4.73 -16.76
N PRO A 309 -3.79 -6.02 -16.79
CA PRO A 309 -5.03 -6.49 -16.14
C PRO A 309 -4.88 -6.67 -14.61
N GLY A 310 -4.56 -5.58 -13.92
CA GLY A 310 -4.41 -5.53 -12.46
C GLY A 310 -5.63 -4.98 -11.72
N HIS A 311 -6.77 -4.82 -12.38
CA HIS A 311 -7.95 -4.16 -11.82
C HIS A 311 -8.76 -5.02 -10.84
N ALA A 312 -8.65 -6.35 -10.89
CA ALA A 312 -9.29 -7.28 -9.95
C ALA A 312 -8.33 -8.44 -9.64
N LEU A 313 -7.78 -8.46 -8.43
CA LEU A 313 -6.71 -9.36 -8.04
C LEU A 313 -7.03 -10.12 -6.76
N LEU A 314 -7.02 -11.46 -6.81
CA LEU A 314 -7.01 -12.31 -5.63
C LEU A 314 -5.58 -12.36 -5.07
N THR A 315 -5.41 -11.87 -3.84
CA THR A 315 -4.12 -11.85 -3.15
C THR A 315 -3.80 -13.17 -2.47
N GLU A 316 -2.62 -13.26 -1.85
CA GLU A 316 -2.23 -14.36 -0.96
C GLU A 316 -2.37 -13.95 0.53
N ASP A 317 -3.15 -12.90 0.81
CA ASP A 317 -3.37 -12.38 2.15
C ASP A 317 -4.79 -12.74 2.63
N GLU A 318 -4.91 -13.01 3.94
CA GLU A 318 -6.16 -13.27 4.63
C GLU A 318 -6.66 -12.00 5.33
N GLY A 319 -7.96 -11.75 5.28
CA GLY A 319 -8.59 -10.61 5.93
C GLY A 319 -10.06 -10.81 6.20
N GLU A 320 -10.70 -9.77 6.72
CA GLU A 320 -12.14 -9.70 6.99
C GLU A 320 -12.64 -8.27 6.78
N ILE A 321 -13.86 -8.08 6.27
CA ILE A 321 -14.53 -6.78 6.25
C ILE A 321 -15.12 -6.53 7.63
N LEU A 322 -14.81 -5.38 8.22
CA LEU A 322 -15.29 -5.00 9.55
C LEU A 322 -16.57 -4.16 9.51
N GLY A 323 -16.80 -3.44 8.42
CA GLY A 323 -17.98 -2.60 8.22
C GLY A 323 -17.90 -1.75 6.96
N GLU A 324 -18.92 -0.94 6.73
CA GLU A 324 -19.03 -0.04 5.60
C GLU A 324 -19.82 1.21 5.98
N ASP A 325 -19.31 2.39 5.65
CA ASP A 325 -19.93 3.71 5.87
C ASP A 325 -20.17 4.14 7.34
N ASP A 326 -19.81 3.33 8.31
CA ASP A 326 -20.11 3.50 9.73
C ASP A 326 -18.87 3.59 10.63
N CYS A 327 -17.67 3.70 10.05
CA CYS A 327 -16.45 3.88 10.82
C CYS A 327 -16.48 5.19 11.61
N PRO A 328 -16.14 5.18 12.93
CA PRO A 328 -16.13 6.39 13.74
C PRO A 328 -15.21 7.50 13.24
N CYS A 329 -14.25 7.20 12.36
CA CYS A 329 -13.37 8.19 11.75
C CYS A 329 -14.08 9.09 10.72
N GLY A 330 -15.33 8.76 10.32
CA GLY A 330 -16.13 9.51 9.37
C GLY A 330 -15.84 9.23 7.88
N ARG A 331 -14.85 8.38 7.56
CA ARG A 331 -14.60 7.97 6.17
C ARG A 331 -15.67 7.00 5.69
N CYS A 332 -16.18 7.24 4.49
CA CYS A 332 -17.13 6.35 3.83
C CYS A 332 -16.43 5.18 3.12
N GLY A 333 -17.23 4.20 2.68
CA GLY A 333 -16.80 2.96 2.03
C GLY A 333 -16.44 1.86 3.01
N LYS A 334 -16.06 0.72 2.45
CA LYS A 334 -15.66 -0.45 3.25
C LYS A 334 -14.38 -0.19 4.04
N TYR A 335 -14.31 -0.80 5.22
CA TYR A 335 -13.09 -0.89 6.00
C TYR A 335 -12.88 -2.33 6.48
N PHE A 336 -11.62 -2.74 6.53
CA PHE A 336 -11.25 -4.14 6.69
C PHE A 336 -10.01 -4.30 7.56
N LYS A 337 -9.72 -5.55 7.91
CA LYS A 337 -8.54 -5.95 8.65
C LYS A 337 -7.77 -7.02 7.90
N ILE A 338 -6.44 -6.92 7.94
CA ILE A 338 -5.53 -7.91 7.36
C ILE A 338 -5.00 -8.78 8.49
N HIS A 339 -5.11 -10.10 8.33
CA HIS A 339 -4.59 -11.08 9.30
C HIS A 339 -3.18 -11.56 8.95
N GLY A 340 -2.75 -11.35 7.71
CA GLY A 340 -1.44 -11.74 7.20
C GLY A 340 -1.56 -12.70 6.01
N ARG A 341 -0.45 -13.37 5.68
CA ARG A 341 -0.41 -14.29 4.55
C ARG A 341 -0.95 -15.66 4.90
N ILE A 342 -1.62 -16.30 3.94
CA ILE A 342 -2.07 -17.69 4.05
C ILE A 342 -0.88 -18.65 4.22
N LYS A 343 -1.11 -19.78 4.88
CA LYS A 343 -0.09 -20.83 5.04
C LYS A 343 0.32 -21.37 3.65
N GLY A 344 1.61 -21.37 3.38
CA GLY A 344 2.17 -21.82 2.09
C GLY A 344 2.39 -20.71 1.07
N ALA A 345 1.90 -19.48 1.33
CA ALA A 345 2.31 -18.32 0.54
C ALA A 345 3.80 -18.02 0.78
N GLU A 346 4.50 -17.63 -0.29
CA GLU A 346 5.92 -17.27 -0.16
C GLU A 346 6.08 -16.06 0.78
N LEU A 347 7.00 -16.17 1.74
CA LEU A 347 7.40 -15.04 2.59
C LEU A 347 8.05 -13.96 1.72
N ARG A 348 7.33 -12.88 1.45
CA ARG A 348 7.78 -11.74 0.65
C ARG A 348 7.63 -10.44 1.38
N GLY A 349 8.50 -9.52 1.08
CA GLY A 349 8.35 -8.18 1.57
C GLY A 349 9.19 -7.18 0.78
N CYS A 350 8.69 -5.97 0.61
CA CYS A 350 9.30 -4.87 -0.17
C CYS A 350 10.70 -4.45 0.29
N SER A 351 11.23 -5.02 1.36
CA SER A 351 12.51 -4.65 1.97
C SER A 351 13.54 -5.79 2.05
N ASP A 352 13.35 -6.91 1.30
CA ASP A 352 14.24 -8.09 1.33
C ASP A 352 15.65 -7.85 0.77
N THR A 353 15.96 -6.64 0.34
CA THR A 353 17.25 -6.27 -0.24
C THR A 353 18.36 -6.02 0.77
N TYR A 354 18.06 -6.07 2.08
CA TYR A 354 19.07 -5.96 3.11
C TYR A 354 19.42 -7.34 3.70
N GLU A 355 20.31 -8.07 3.04
CA GLU A 355 21.08 -9.16 3.67
C GLU A 355 22.47 -8.61 4.02
N LYS A 356 22.86 -8.73 5.31
CA LYS A 356 24.25 -8.58 5.67
C LYS A 356 25.07 -9.54 4.83
N ARG A 357 25.96 -9.00 3.99
CA ARG A 357 27.11 -9.75 3.48
C ARG A 357 28.07 -10.08 4.62
#